data_ac7dc9b5d2bd08ae861d32cb7739b075
#
_entry.id   ac7dc9b5d2bd08ae861d32cb7739b075
#
_cell.length_a   1.000
_cell.length_b   1.000
_cell.length_c   1.000
_cell.angle_alpha   90.00
_cell.angle_beta   90.00
_cell.angle_gamma   90.00
#
_symmetry.space_group_name_H-M   'P 1'
#
loop_
_entity.id
_entity.type
_entity.pdbx_description
1 polymer ?
#
loop_
_entity_poly.entity_id
_entity_poly.type
_entity_poly.pdbx_seq_one_letter_code
_entity_poly.pdbx_strand_id
1 'polypeptide(L)'
;MQHKPNNLFKSISSILKHDKEEISSIYLFAIIGGLVQLIMPLGIQSIIGFLMGGSYSTSLVLLIVVVIASVWADGYLQISKLKIIERIQQKLFYRYAIDYTEKIPNLKIDQLAYKGLPELVNRFFDVQSLQKSLSKLLLDIPIASIQILFGLILISFYHPIFILFGAILLCIVLLILKFTGKNGLLYSKEESTYKYKFVAHLELLAKNFITFKFRENNTLPLQKTDELVSSYLKSRTQHFNVLQIQYWSLIYFKLFTTIAMLLAGVVLVINQQINIGQFIATEIVILTIINAVEKIVINLDQVYDALTAIDKIGIITDKESEQNTGNLALEENEKIDLALNEVSFSYGEKQ
;
A
#
# COMPACT_ATOMS: atom_id res chain seq x y z
N MET A 1 -20.01 8.87 10.06
CA MET A 1 -18.91 9.23 10.97
C MET A 1 -17.61 9.24 10.19
N GLN A 2 -16.90 10.38 10.13
CA GLN A 2 -15.57 10.41 9.49
C GLN A 2 -14.56 9.88 10.51
N HIS A 3 -13.96 8.71 10.26
CA HIS A 3 -12.84 8.23 11.05
C HIS A 3 -11.69 9.24 10.99
N LYS A 4 -11.24 9.72 12.15
CA LYS A 4 -10.06 10.60 12.24
C LYS A 4 -8.84 9.88 11.68
N PRO A 5 -7.98 10.55 10.90
CA PRO A 5 -6.81 9.91 10.24
C PRO A 5 -5.86 9.18 11.20
N ASN A 6 -5.79 9.60 12.48
CA ASN A 6 -4.98 8.92 13.49
C ASN A 6 -5.44 7.47 13.82
N ASN A 7 -6.70 7.12 13.56
CA ASN A 7 -7.19 5.76 13.83
C ASN A 7 -6.84 4.80 12.68
N LEU A 8 -6.72 5.27 11.44
CA LEU A 8 -6.47 4.42 10.27
C LEU A 8 -5.08 3.80 10.27
N PHE A 9 -4.03 4.56 10.62
CA PHE A 9 -2.68 4.01 10.79
C PHE A 9 -2.60 3.01 11.95
N LYS A 10 -3.35 3.25 13.04
CA LYS A 10 -3.48 2.27 14.12
C LYS A 10 -4.18 0.99 13.65
N SER A 11 -5.16 1.10 12.75
CA SER A 11 -5.85 -0.06 12.17
C SER A 11 -4.92 -0.89 11.29
N ILE A 12 -4.08 -0.27 10.44
CA ILE A 12 -3.03 -1.01 9.71
C ILE A 12 -2.10 -1.72 10.69
N SER A 13 -1.62 -1.02 11.71
CA SER A 13 -0.74 -1.60 12.73
C SER A 13 -1.40 -2.75 13.47
N SER A 14 -2.71 -2.67 13.77
CA SER A 14 -3.44 -3.76 14.43
C SER A 14 -3.60 -4.99 13.53
N ILE A 15 -3.88 -4.78 12.23
CA ILE A 15 -3.98 -5.86 11.24
C ILE A 15 -2.63 -6.57 11.13
N LEU A 16 -1.54 -5.82 11.00
CA LEU A 16 -0.18 -6.35 10.89
C LEU A 16 0.32 -7.01 12.17
N LYS A 17 -0.22 -6.62 13.33
CA LYS A 17 0.19 -7.18 14.62
C LYS A 17 -0.11 -8.68 14.76
N HIS A 18 -1.10 -9.20 14.05
CA HIS A 18 -1.43 -10.62 14.04
C HIS A 18 -0.43 -11.47 13.24
N ASP A 19 0.28 -10.87 12.28
CA ASP A 19 1.22 -11.55 11.38
C ASP A 19 2.68 -11.08 11.63
N LYS A 20 3.03 -10.83 12.90
CA LYS A 20 4.35 -10.26 13.30
C LYS A 20 5.53 -11.12 12.90
N GLU A 21 5.42 -12.43 12.99
CA GLU A 21 6.51 -13.37 12.67
C GLU A 21 6.81 -13.34 11.17
N GLU A 22 5.75 -13.35 10.35
CA GLU A 22 5.88 -13.24 8.90
C GLU A 22 6.48 -11.89 8.49
N ILE A 23 6.00 -10.80 9.10
CA ILE A 23 6.51 -9.46 8.83
C ILE A 23 7.98 -9.33 9.26
N SER A 24 8.34 -9.84 10.43
CA SER A 24 9.73 -9.88 10.89
C SER A 24 10.62 -10.63 9.89
N SER A 25 10.13 -11.76 9.35
CA SER A 25 10.84 -12.53 8.32
C SER A 25 11.03 -11.74 7.02
N ILE A 26 10.01 -10.96 6.59
CA ILE A 26 10.14 -10.07 5.42
C ILE A 26 11.24 -9.03 5.64
N TYR A 27 11.27 -8.37 6.81
CA TYR A 27 12.32 -7.40 7.14
C TYR A 27 13.70 -8.05 7.22
N LEU A 28 13.80 -9.24 7.82
CA LEU A 28 15.07 -9.99 7.87
C LEU A 28 15.59 -10.29 6.45
N PHE A 29 14.71 -10.81 5.57
CA PHE A 29 15.09 -11.06 4.18
C PHE A 29 15.37 -9.77 3.39
N ALA A 30 14.76 -8.65 3.74
CA ALA A 30 15.08 -7.37 3.14
C ALA A 30 16.47 -6.88 3.57
N ILE A 31 16.85 -7.05 4.84
CA ILE A 31 18.17 -6.70 5.36
C ILE A 31 19.27 -7.57 4.70
N ILE A 32 19.07 -8.89 4.67
CA ILE A 32 20.01 -9.81 4.02
C ILE A 32 20.13 -9.49 2.53
N GLY A 33 19.00 -9.28 1.85
CA GLY A 33 18.97 -8.91 0.43
C GLY A 33 19.65 -7.58 0.16
N GLY A 34 19.45 -6.57 1.04
CA GLY A 34 20.15 -5.30 0.93
C GLY A 34 21.68 -5.42 1.06
N LEU A 35 22.17 -6.28 1.96
CA LEU A 35 23.61 -6.58 2.07
C LEU A 35 24.12 -7.31 0.81
N VAL A 36 23.37 -8.30 0.32
CA VAL A 36 23.73 -9.05 -0.90
C VAL A 36 23.81 -8.12 -2.11
N GLN A 37 22.88 -7.16 -2.23
CA GLN A 37 22.87 -6.20 -3.33
C GLN A 37 24.09 -5.25 -3.34
N LEU A 38 24.75 -5.00 -2.19
CA LEU A 38 26.00 -4.23 -2.16
C LEU A 38 27.18 -4.96 -2.81
N ILE A 39 27.11 -6.27 -2.93
CA ILE A 39 28.17 -7.07 -3.57
C ILE A 39 28.33 -6.65 -5.04
N MET A 40 27.26 -6.27 -5.72
CA MET A 40 27.31 -5.88 -7.14
C MET A 40 28.16 -4.62 -7.38
N PRO A 41 27.89 -3.44 -6.76
CA PRO A 41 28.71 -2.25 -6.95
C PRO A 41 30.15 -2.43 -6.46
N LEU A 42 30.36 -3.09 -5.30
CA LEU A 42 31.70 -3.38 -4.79
C LEU A 42 32.47 -4.37 -5.68
N GLY A 43 31.78 -5.37 -6.21
CA GLY A 43 32.37 -6.34 -7.13
C GLY A 43 32.77 -5.68 -8.45
N ILE A 44 31.93 -4.82 -9.03
CA ILE A 44 32.25 -4.09 -10.27
C ILE A 44 33.44 -3.14 -10.04
N GLN A 45 33.47 -2.41 -8.91
CA GLN A 45 34.60 -1.58 -8.52
C GLN A 45 35.92 -2.38 -8.49
N SER A 46 35.90 -3.55 -7.85
CA SER A 46 37.07 -4.41 -7.73
C SER A 46 37.50 -5.00 -9.07
N ILE A 47 36.53 -5.41 -9.92
CA ILE A 47 36.81 -5.88 -11.29
C ILE A 47 37.50 -4.79 -12.11
N ILE A 48 37.02 -3.54 -12.04
CA ILE A 48 37.65 -2.40 -12.73
C ILE A 48 39.08 -2.18 -12.20
N GLY A 49 39.28 -2.28 -10.88
CA GLY A 49 40.60 -2.17 -10.27
C GLY A 49 41.59 -3.21 -10.80
N PHE A 50 41.17 -4.47 -10.92
CA PHE A 50 41.99 -5.54 -11.53
C PHE A 50 42.30 -5.29 -13.02
N LEU A 51 41.30 -4.83 -13.79
CA LEU A 51 41.49 -4.53 -15.22
C LEU A 51 42.46 -3.37 -15.43
N MET A 52 42.38 -2.32 -14.65
CA MET A 52 43.32 -1.17 -14.71
C MET A 52 44.72 -1.56 -14.26
N GLY A 53 44.85 -2.53 -13.36
CA GLY A 53 46.14 -3.11 -12.97
C GLY A 53 46.74 -4.08 -13.98
N GLY A 54 46.05 -4.40 -15.10
CA GLY A 54 46.53 -5.30 -16.15
C GLY A 54 46.70 -6.76 -15.71
N SER A 55 46.11 -7.17 -14.58
CA SER A 55 46.35 -8.49 -14.00
C SER A 55 45.15 -9.43 -14.21
N TYR A 56 45.35 -10.46 -15.01
CA TYR A 56 44.46 -11.63 -15.11
C TYR A 56 44.84 -12.59 -13.97
N SER A 57 44.08 -12.53 -12.86
CA SER A 57 44.34 -13.37 -11.70
C SER A 57 43.17 -14.31 -11.42
N THR A 58 43.44 -15.42 -10.72
CA THR A 58 42.40 -16.32 -10.20
C THR A 58 41.41 -15.55 -9.30
N SER A 59 41.87 -14.50 -8.64
CA SER A 59 41.05 -13.62 -7.81
C SER A 59 39.95 -12.90 -8.60
N LEU A 60 40.24 -12.48 -9.87
CA LEU A 60 39.24 -11.86 -10.75
C LEU A 60 38.11 -12.83 -11.11
N VAL A 61 38.49 -14.10 -11.42
CA VAL A 61 37.50 -15.14 -11.74
C VAL A 61 36.62 -15.43 -10.51
N LEU A 62 37.23 -15.57 -9.33
CA LEU A 62 36.51 -15.78 -8.08
C LEU A 62 35.53 -14.64 -7.82
N LEU A 63 35.94 -13.39 -8.02
CA LEU A 63 35.11 -12.21 -7.82
C LEU A 63 33.90 -12.19 -8.76
N ILE A 64 34.09 -12.54 -10.04
CA ILE A 64 32.99 -12.67 -11.00
C ILE A 64 31.98 -13.73 -10.53
N VAL A 65 32.45 -14.87 -10.05
CA VAL A 65 31.61 -15.95 -9.51
C VAL A 65 30.80 -15.45 -8.30
N VAL A 66 31.43 -14.71 -7.38
CA VAL A 66 30.76 -14.12 -6.21
C VAL A 66 29.67 -13.12 -6.63
N VAL A 67 29.92 -12.25 -7.63
CA VAL A 67 28.92 -11.32 -8.16
C VAL A 67 27.74 -12.08 -8.77
N ILE A 68 27.99 -13.11 -9.58
CA ILE A 68 26.93 -13.95 -10.18
C ILE A 68 26.10 -14.64 -9.08
N ALA A 69 26.79 -15.23 -8.08
CA ALA A 69 26.13 -15.88 -6.97
C ALA A 69 25.25 -14.90 -6.14
N SER A 70 25.69 -13.65 -6.01
CA SER A 70 24.89 -12.62 -5.32
C SER A 70 23.60 -12.29 -6.03
N VAL A 71 23.59 -12.24 -7.37
CA VAL A 71 22.37 -12.02 -8.17
C VAL A 71 21.38 -13.18 -7.99
N TRP A 72 21.90 -14.41 -8.00
CA TRP A 72 21.05 -15.60 -7.75
C TRP A 72 20.47 -15.59 -6.32
N ALA A 73 21.29 -15.27 -5.32
CA ALA A 73 20.87 -15.18 -3.92
C ALA A 73 19.81 -14.12 -3.71
N ASP A 74 19.95 -12.92 -4.31
CA ASP A 74 18.93 -11.87 -4.26
C ASP A 74 17.60 -12.35 -4.86
N GLY A 75 17.63 -13.00 -6.03
CA GLY A 75 16.43 -13.59 -6.65
C GLY A 75 15.75 -14.62 -5.76
N TYR A 76 16.50 -15.49 -5.09
CA TYR A 76 15.97 -16.48 -4.14
C TYR A 76 15.31 -15.81 -2.93
N LEU A 77 15.92 -14.77 -2.36
CA LEU A 77 15.35 -13.99 -1.26
C LEU A 77 14.07 -13.27 -1.66
N GLN A 78 13.99 -12.75 -2.90
CA GLN A 78 12.77 -12.13 -3.43
C GLN A 78 11.62 -13.13 -3.54
N ILE A 79 11.86 -14.33 -4.07
CA ILE A 79 10.85 -15.40 -4.13
C ILE A 79 10.40 -15.81 -2.73
N SER A 80 11.32 -15.89 -1.77
CA SER A 80 10.99 -16.24 -0.38
C SER A 80 10.09 -15.20 0.28
N LYS A 81 10.35 -13.90 0.05
CA LYS A 81 9.46 -12.81 0.50
C LYS A 81 8.07 -12.90 -0.14
N LEU A 82 7.99 -13.15 -1.45
CA LEU A 82 6.71 -13.31 -2.15
C LEU A 82 5.86 -14.43 -1.57
N LYS A 83 6.46 -15.58 -1.23
CA LYS A 83 5.74 -16.68 -0.58
C LYS A 83 5.16 -16.31 0.79
N ILE A 84 5.88 -15.51 1.58
CA ILE A 84 5.40 -15.04 2.88
C ILE A 84 4.24 -14.07 2.70
N ILE A 85 4.38 -13.13 1.76
CA ILE A 85 3.34 -12.13 1.46
C ILE A 85 2.06 -12.81 0.98
N GLU A 86 2.16 -13.82 0.13
CA GLU A 86 1.01 -14.61 -0.32
C GLU A 86 0.27 -15.26 0.85
N ARG A 87 0.99 -15.83 1.82
CA ARG A 87 0.39 -16.37 3.05
C ARG A 87 -0.36 -15.30 3.86
N ILE A 88 0.21 -14.10 3.99
CA ILE A 88 -0.44 -12.98 4.68
C ILE A 88 -1.74 -12.60 3.96
N GLN A 89 -1.73 -12.53 2.62
CA GLN A 89 -2.93 -12.25 1.84
C GLN A 89 -4.03 -13.28 2.06
N GLN A 90 -3.69 -14.57 2.01
CA GLN A 90 -4.65 -15.67 2.25
C GLN A 90 -5.23 -15.60 3.66
N LYS A 91 -4.40 -15.40 4.68
CA LYS A 91 -4.85 -15.22 6.07
C LYS A 91 -5.78 -14.01 6.22
N LEU A 92 -5.45 -12.91 5.55
CA LEU A 92 -6.23 -11.67 5.60
C LEU A 92 -7.63 -11.90 5.00
N PHE A 93 -7.72 -12.53 3.84
CA PHE A 93 -9.00 -12.85 3.19
C PHE A 93 -9.85 -13.75 4.08
N TYR A 94 -9.26 -14.84 4.59
CA TYR A 94 -9.96 -15.80 5.47
C TYR A 94 -10.51 -15.09 6.72
N ARG A 95 -9.70 -14.27 7.37
CA ARG A 95 -10.11 -13.52 8.58
C ARG A 95 -11.31 -12.64 8.31
N TYR A 96 -11.25 -11.81 7.27
CA TYR A 96 -12.38 -10.93 6.94
C TYR A 96 -13.62 -11.69 6.44
N ALA A 97 -13.45 -12.82 5.76
CA ALA A 97 -14.58 -13.65 5.36
C ALA A 97 -15.33 -14.20 6.60
N ILE A 98 -14.61 -14.67 7.61
CA ILE A 98 -15.21 -15.11 8.88
C ILE A 98 -15.84 -13.92 9.62
N ASP A 99 -15.12 -12.79 9.77
CA ASP A 99 -15.62 -11.60 10.45
C ASP A 99 -16.94 -11.09 9.85
N TYR A 100 -17.05 -11.07 8.52
CA TYR A 100 -18.28 -10.66 7.83
C TYR A 100 -19.41 -11.66 8.04
N THR A 101 -19.11 -12.96 7.94
CA THR A 101 -20.12 -14.02 8.13
C THR A 101 -20.67 -14.03 9.55
N GLU A 102 -19.84 -13.79 10.55
CA GLU A 102 -20.24 -13.73 11.96
C GLU A 102 -20.99 -12.44 12.28
N LYS A 103 -20.50 -11.29 11.78
CA LYS A 103 -21.07 -9.99 12.14
C LYS A 103 -22.38 -9.66 11.45
N ILE A 104 -22.56 -10.00 10.18
CA ILE A 104 -23.76 -9.62 9.42
C ILE A 104 -25.06 -10.03 10.11
N PRO A 105 -25.23 -11.29 10.59
CA PRO A 105 -26.46 -11.72 11.27
C PRO A 105 -26.67 -11.06 12.62
N ASN A 106 -25.61 -10.61 13.26
CA ASN A 106 -25.60 -10.05 14.62
C ASN A 106 -25.58 -8.51 14.66
N LEU A 107 -25.77 -7.83 13.52
CA LEU A 107 -25.80 -6.37 13.48
C LEU A 107 -27.09 -5.84 14.12
N LYS A 108 -26.98 -4.81 14.97
CA LYS A 108 -28.14 -4.12 15.55
C LYS A 108 -29.00 -3.50 14.44
N ILE A 109 -30.31 -3.77 14.48
CA ILE A 109 -31.28 -3.32 13.47
C ILE A 109 -31.35 -1.79 13.35
N ASP A 110 -31.20 -1.07 14.45
CA ASP A 110 -31.18 0.40 14.49
C ASP A 110 -30.02 1.02 13.71
N GLN A 111 -28.89 0.31 13.61
CA GLN A 111 -27.72 0.72 12.83
C GLN A 111 -27.86 0.47 11.33
N LEU A 112 -28.87 -0.27 10.90
CA LEU A 112 -29.15 -0.64 9.52
C LEU A 112 -30.20 0.25 8.85
N ALA A 113 -30.91 1.08 9.62
CA ALA A 113 -32.16 1.76 9.24
C ALA A 113 -32.10 2.63 7.96
N TYR A 114 -30.94 3.03 7.46
CA TYR A 114 -30.83 3.95 6.31
C TYR A 114 -30.02 3.42 5.12
N LYS A 115 -29.39 2.22 5.21
CA LYS A 115 -28.61 1.63 4.11
C LYS A 115 -28.95 0.15 3.97
N GLY A 116 -29.39 -0.25 2.81
CA GLY A 116 -29.68 -1.67 2.52
C GLY A 116 -28.45 -2.54 2.83
N LEU A 117 -28.65 -3.63 3.55
CA LEU A 117 -27.61 -4.62 3.88
C LEU A 117 -26.80 -5.08 2.66
N PRO A 118 -27.40 -5.35 1.48
CA PRO A 118 -26.65 -5.73 0.29
C PRO A 118 -25.62 -4.69 -0.15
N GLU A 119 -25.94 -3.39 -0.06
CA GLU A 119 -24.99 -2.30 -0.37
C GLU A 119 -23.78 -2.35 0.56
N LEU A 120 -23.99 -2.68 1.83
CA LEU A 120 -22.91 -2.79 2.82
C LEU A 120 -22.03 -4.02 2.57
N VAL A 121 -22.63 -5.16 2.17
CA VAL A 121 -21.89 -6.41 1.88
C VAL A 121 -20.92 -6.22 0.72
N ASN A 122 -21.24 -5.40 -0.27
CA ASN A 122 -20.34 -5.08 -1.38
C ASN A 122 -19.00 -4.47 -0.92
N ARG A 123 -18.93 -3.92 0.30
CA ARG A 123 -17.67 -3.45 0.90
C ARG A 123 -16.66 -4.58 1.13
N PHE A 124 -17.10 -5.83 1.14
CA PHE A 124 -16.21 -6.99 1.20
C PHE A 124 -15.20 -7.02 0.05
N PHE A 125 -15.57 -6.51 -1.14
CA PHE A 125 -14.63 -6.45 -2.28
C PHE A 125 -13.43 -5.53 -2.02
N ASP A 126 -13.52 -4.60 -1.05
CA ASP A 126 -12.37 -3.80 -0.63
C ASP A 126 -11.30 -4.63 0.11
N VAL A 127 -11.63 -5.85 0.60
CA VAL A 127 -10.65 -6.79 1.14
C VAL A 127 -9.62 -7.18 0.07
N GLN A 128 -10.05 -7.38 -1.18
CA GLN A 128 -9.11 -7.66 -2.28
C GLN A 128 -8.22 -6.46 -2.60
N SER A 129 -8.77 -5.24 -2.53
CA SER A 129 -7.98 -4.01 -2.68
C SER A 129 -6.95 -3.88 -1.56
N LEU A 130 -7.35 -4.17 -0.32
CA LEU A 130 -6.46 -4.20 0.83
C LEU A 130 -5.34 -5.23 0.68
N GLN A 131 -5.67 -6.47 0.25
CA GLN A 131 -4.68 -7.52 -0.01
C GLN A 131 -3.62 -7.06 -1.03
N LYS A 132 -4.06 -6.53 -2.17
CA LYS A 132 -3.16 -6.06 -3.24
C LYS A 132 -2.26 -4.93 -2.78
N SER A 133 -2.84 -3.93 -2.12
CA SER A 133 -2.09 -2.77 -1.63
C SER A 133 -1.11 -3.16 -0.53
N LEU A 134 -1.54 -3.97 0.45
CA LEU A 134 -0.68 -4.43 1.53
C LEU A 134 0.47 -5.29 1.03
N SER A 135 0.22 -6.15 0.02
CA SER A 135 1.26 -6.96 -0.63
C SER A 135 2.37 -6.10 -1.22
N LYS A 136 2.01 -5.08 -2.00
CA LYS A 136 3.00 -4.16 -2.59
C LYS A 136 3.76 -3.38 -1.52
N LEU A 137 3.06 -2.89 -0.49
CA LEU A 137 3.68 -2.14 0.60
C LEU A 137 4.68 -3.01 1.38
N LEU A 138 4.32 -4.25 1.70
CA LEU A 138 5.20 -5.19 2.42
C LEU A 138 6.38 -5.67 1.56
N LEU A 139 6.24 -5.72 0.24
CA LEU A 139 7.33 -6.08 -0.66
C LEU A 139 8.29 -4.92 -0.87
N ASP A 140 7.77 -3.76 -1.28
CA ASP A 140 8.58 -2.66 -1.82
C ASP A 140 9.16 -1.74 -0.73
N ILE A 141 8.38 -1.40 0.30
CA ILE A 141 8.83 -0.42 1.30
C ILE A 141 10.03 -0.93 2.13
N PRO A 142 10.04 -2.17 2.67
CA PRO A 142 11.20 -2.67 3.41
C PRO A 142 12.46 -2.72 2.54
N ILE A 143 12.34 -3.23 1.30
CA ILE A 143 13.46 -3.32 0.38
C ILE A 143 14.00 -1.93 0.05
N ALA A 144 13.13 -1.00 -0.36
CA ALA A 144 13.52 0.35 -0.73
C ALA A 144 14.19 1.09 0.45
N SER A 145 13.62 0.97 1.66
CA SER A 145 14.20 1.59 2.86
C SER A 145 15.62 1.08 3.16
N ILE A 146 15.81 -0.23 3.04
CA ILE A 146 17.11 -0.87 3.28
C ILE A 146 18.12 -0.52 2.18
N GLN A 147 17.69 -0.48 0.91
CA GLN A 147 18.53 -0.05 -0.22
C GLN A 147 19.01 1.40 -0.05
N ILE A 148 18.14 2.31 0.36
CA ILE A 148 18.52 3.70 0.64
C ILE A 148 19.52 3.73 1.80
N LEU A 149 19.24 3.06 2.92
CA LEU A 149 20.11 3.07 4.10
C LEU A 149 21.51 2.53 3.77
N PHE A 150 21.58 1.33 3.21
CA PHE A 150 22.87 0.70 2.90
C PHE A 150 23.60 1.40 1.75
N GLY A 151 22.86 1.88 0.75
CA GLY A 151 23.45 2.66 -0.33
C GLY A 151 24.09 3.95 0.18
N LEU A 152 23.39 4.72 1.04
CA LEU A 152 23.94 5.94 1.64
C LEU A 152 25.15 5.65 2.53
N ILE A 153 25.11 4.57 3.32
CA ILE A 153 26.26 4.15 4.13
C ILE A 153 27.45 3.84 3.23
N LEU A 154 27.26 3.08 2.16
CA LEU A 154 28.34 2.69 1.26
C LEU A 154 29.01 3.90 0.60
N ILE A 155 28.22 4.81 0.00
CA ILE A 155 28.80 5.99 -0.67
C ILE A 155 29.49 6.95 0.31
N SER A 156 29.06 6.99 1.57
CA SER A 156 29.66 7.80 2.62
C SER A 156 31.10 7.38 2.95
N PHE A 157 31.45 6.10 2.74
CA PHE A 157 32.81 5.60 2.89
C PHE A 157 33.77 6.06 1.78
N TYR A 158 33.25 6.46 0.61
CA TYR A 158 34.08 6.90 -0.50
C TYR A 158 34.53 8.36 -0.34
N HIS A 159 33.60 9.25 0.05
CA HIS A 159 33.94 10.64 0.30
C HIS A 159 32.90 11.35 1.19
N PRO A 160 33.32 12.23 2.14
CA PRO A 160 32.40 12.92 3.05
C PRO A 160 31.31 13.77 2.37
N ILE A 161 31.54 14.28 1.16
CA ILE A 161 30.55 15.06 0.40
C ILE A 161 29.27 14.25 0.16
N PHE A 162 29.34 12.93 0.08
CA PHE A 162 28.19 12.06 -0.13
C PHE A 162 27.29 11.95 1.11
N ILE A 163 27.79 12.25 2.31
CA ILE A 163 26.97 12.35 3.52
C ILE A 163 26.00 13.55 3.39
N LEU A 164 26.53 14.71 2.98
CA LEU A 164 25.70 15.89 2.74
C LEU A 164 24.70 15.65 1.62
N PHE A 165 25.15 15.03 0.53
CA PHE A 165 24.30 14.63 -0.58
C PHE A 165 23.14 13.73 -0.12
N GLY A 166 23.41 12.69 0.66
CA GLY A 166 22.41 11.80 1.22
C GLY A 166 21.41 12.52 2.13
N ALA A 167 21.87 13.45 2.96
CA ALA A 167 20.99 14.24 3.83
C ALA A 167 20.01 15.12 3.01
N ILE A 168 20.52 15.78 1.94
CA ILE A 168 19.70 16.58 1.02
C ILE A 168 18.66 15.70 0.33
N LEU A 169 19.08 14.53 -0.15
CA LEU A 169 18.23 13.56 -0.83
C LEU A 169 17.08 13.08 0.08
N LEU A 170 17.37 12.70 1.31
CA LEU A 170 16.36 12.32 2.30
C LEU A 170 15.40 13.48 2.62
N CYS A 171 15.91 14.71 2.74
CA CYS A 171 15.09 15.88 2.96
C CYS A 171 14.08 16.11 1.83
N ILE A 172 14.52 16.01 0.56
CA ILE A 172 13.65 16.14 -0.62
C ILE A 172 12.55 15.09 -0.61
N VAL A 173 12.88 13.80 -0.33
CA VAL A 173 11.91 12.72 -0.25
C VAL A 173 10.86 13.00 0.82
N LEU A 174 11.28 13.40 2.03
CA LEU A 174 10.35 13.74 3.12
C LEU A 174 9.43 14.92 2.77
N LEU A 175 9.94 15.92 2.03
CA LEU A 175 9.13 17.04 1.54
C LEU A 175 8.07 16.55 0.55
N ILE A 176 8.44 15.73 -0.44
CA ILE A 176 7.48 15.13 -1.40
C ILE A 176 6.36 14.41 -0.64
N LEU A 177 6.71 13.52 0.29
CA LEU A 177 5.74 12.76 1.07
C LEU A 177 4.81 13.65 1.89
N LYS A 178 5.33 14.70 2.52
CA LYS A 178 4.56 15.62 3.35
C LYS A 178 3.56 16.45 2.55
N PHE A 179 3.98 17.00 1.40
CA PHE A 179 3.13 17.91 0.61
C PHE A 179 2.03 17.19 -0.17
N THR A 180 2.25 15.94 -0.58
CA THR A 180 1.31 15.23 -1.45
C THR A 180 0.41 14.26 -0.70
N GLY A 181 0.83 13.76 0.49
CA GLY A 181 0.17 12.64 1.18
C GLY A 181 -1.28 12.92 1.61
N LYS A 182 -1.57 14.11 2.14
CA LYS A 182 -2.89 14.42 2.71
C LYS A 182 -4.00 14.50 1.67
N ASN A 183 -3.73 15.13 0.53
CA ASN A 183 -4.72 15.32 -0.53
C ASN A 183 -4.99 14.03 -1.29
N GLY A 184 -3.98 13.16 -1.47
CA GLY A 184 -4.15 11.86 -2.11
C GLY A 184 -5.16 10.97 -1.39
N LEU A 185 -5.05 10.87 -0.05
CA LEU A 185 -6.00 10.08 0.75
C LEU A 185 -7.43 10.65 0.70
N LEU A 186 -7.60 11.97 0.70
CA LEU A 186 -8.92 12.61 0.61
C LEU A 186 -9.62 12.20 -0.69
N TYR A 187 -8.95 12.38 -1.84
CA TYR A 187 -9.54 12.10 -3.15
C TYR A 187 -9.73 10.60 -3.40
N SER A 188 -8.85 9.72 -2.90
CA SER A 188 -9.06 8.27 -2.93
C SER A 188 -10.34 7.86 -2.19
N LYS A 189 -10.63 8.46 -1.01
CA LYS A 189 -11.88 8.21 -0.27
C LYS A 189 -13.11 8.72 -0.99
N GLU A 190 -13.04 9.89 -1.61
CA GLU A 190 -14.14 10.44 -2.39
C GLU A 190 -14.44 9.59 -3.62
N GLU A 191 -13.41 9.21 -4.38
CA GLU A 191 -13.49 8.31 -5.52
C GLU A 191 -14.19 7.01 -5.13
N SER A 192 -13.73 6.35 -4.07
CA SER A 192 -14.35 5.13 -3.54
C SER A 192 -15.81 5.35 -3.12
N THR A 193 -16.15 6.51 -2.56
CA THR A 193 -17.51 6.82 -2.14
C THR A 193 -18.46 6.92 -3.33
N TYR A 194 -18.06 7.58 -4.41
CA TYR A 194 -18.89 7.68 -5.63
C TYR A 194 -18.98 6.35 -6.39
N LYS A 195 -17.90 5.55 -6.39
CA LYS A 195 -17.91 4.16 -6.90
C LYS A 195 -19.04 3.35 -6.26
N TYR A 196 -19.12 3.37 -4.93
CA TYR A 196 -20.18 2.62 -4.22
C TYR A 196 -21.58 3.20 -4.37
N LYS A 197 -21.72 4.52 -4.47
CA LYS A 197 -23.01 5.14 -4.78
C LYS A 197 -23.52 4.70 -6.16
N PHE A 198 -22.62 4.57 -7.13
CA PHE A 198 -22.96 4.08 -8.46
C PHE A 198 -23.38 2.60 -8.43
N VAL A 199 -22.64 1.74 -7.70
CA VAL A 199 -22.99 0.33 -7.53
C VAL A 199 -24.38 0.20 -6.86
N ALA A 200 -24.64 0.97 -5.80
CA ALA A 200 -25.95 0.99 -5.14
C ALA A 200 -27.09 1.41 -6.09
N HIS A 201 -26.82 2.36 -7.00
CA HIS A 201 -27.78 2.72 -8.04
C HIS A 201 -28.07 1.56 -9.01
N LEU A 202 -27.05 0.82 -9.44
CA LEU A 202 -27.22 -0.38 -10.26
C LEU A 202 -28.02 -1.48 -9.53
N GLU A 203 -27.75 -1.70 -8.26
CA GLU A 203 -28.54 -2.64 -7.43
C GLU A 203 -30.01 -2.24 -7.32
N LEU A 204 -30.28 -0.93 -7.16
CA LEU A 204 -31.64 -0.43 -7.13
C LEU A 204 -32.37 -0.68 -8.46
N LEU A 205 -31.70 -0.47 -9.60
CA LEU A 205 -32.23 -0.80 -10.91
C LEU A 205 -32.50 -2.30 -11.05
N ALA A 206 -31.57 -3.14 -10.59
CA ALA A 206 -31.72 -4.60 -10.66
C ALA A 206 -32.87 -5.09 -9.77
N LYS A 207 -33.00 -4.60 -8.54
CA LYS A 207 -34.09 -4.95 -7.61
C LYS A 207 -35.46 -4.54 -8.14
N ASN A 208 -35.53 -3.41 -8.85
CA ASN A 208 -36.78 -2.88 -9.41
C ASN A 208 -36.88 -3.06 -10.94
N PHE A 209 -36.22 -4.12 -11.46
CA PHE A 209 -36.11 -4.38 -12.89
C PHE A 209 -37.46 -4.31 -13.64
N ILE A 210 -38.51 -4.94 -13.09
CA ILE A 210 -39.85 -4.96 -13.69
C ILE A 210 -40.42 -3.54 -13.82
N THR A 211 -40.28 -2.71 -12.76
CA THR A 211 -40.79 -1.33 -12.76
C THR A 211 -40.09 -0.50 -13.82
N PHE A 212 -38.79 -0.64 -14.00
CA PHE A 212 -38.05 0.12 -15.01
C PHE A 212 -38.28 -0.41 -16.42
N LYS A 213 -38.56 -1.72 -16.61
CA LYS A 213 -38.83 -2.34 -17.90
C LYS A 213 -40.12 -1.84 -18.53
N PHE A 214 -41.16 -1.61 -17.73
CA PHE A 214 -42.48 -1.19 -18.21
C PHE A 214 -42.71 0.34 -18.17
N ARG A 215 -41.68 1.12 -17.84
CA ARG A 215 -41.75 2.57 -17.82
C ARG A 215 -41.51 3.14 -19.23
N GLU A 216 -42.45 3.94 -19.74
CA GLU A 216 -42.34 4.55 -21.07
C GLU A 216 -41.16 5.52 -21.23
N ASN A 217 -40.71 6.14 -20.14
CA ASN A 217 -39.61 7.14 -20.17
C ASN A 217 -38.51 6.78 -19.19
N ASN A 218 -37.38 6.22 -19.71
CA ASN A 218 -36.22 5.75 -18.95
C ASN A 218 -35.10 6.82 -18.79
N THR A 219 -35.45 8.11 -18.87
CA THR A 219 -34.44 9.19 -18.77
C THR A 219 -33.90 9.37 -17.35
N LEU A 220 -34.72 9.15 -16.30
CA LEU A 220 -34.33 9.34 -14.91
C LEU A 220 -33.15 8.44 -14.47
N PRO A 221 -33.14 7.12 -14.75
CA PRO A 221 -31.99 6.28 -14.43
C PRO A 221 -30.72 6.74 -15.13
N LEU A 222 -30.78 7.16 -16.39
CA LEU A 222 -29.66 7.64 -17.16
C LEU A 222 -29.13 8.99 -16.61
N GLN A 223 -30.01 9.92 -16.27
CA GLN A 223 -29.64 11.18 -15.64
C GLN A 223 -28.93 10.95 -14.30
N LYS A 224 -29.45 10.03 -13.46
CA LYS A 224 -28.81 9.69 -12.19
C LYS A 224 -27.47 9.00 -12.38
N THR A 225 -27.35 8.15 -13.39
CA THR A 225 -26.08 7.53 -13.79
C THR A 225 -25.07 8.61 -14.19
N ASP A 226 -25.46 9.56 -15.04
CA ASP A 226 -24.59 10.63 -15.51
C ASP A 226 -24.07 11.50 -14.34
N GLU A 227 -24.94 11.89 -13.40
CA GLU A 227 -24.57 12.62 -12.18
C GLU A 227 -23.53 11.86 -11.34
N LEU A 228 -23.76 10.57 -11.09
CA LEU A 228 -22.88 9.75 -10.25
C LEU A 228 -21.55 9.45 -10.93
N VAL A 229 -21.57 9.14 -12.23
CA VAL A 229 -20.37 8.87 -13.01
C VAL A 229 -19.54 10.14 -13.19
N SER A 230 -20.17 11.28 -13.48
CA SER A 230 -19.48 12.58 -13.57
C SER A 230 -18.78 12.94 -12.25
N SER A 231 -19.45 12.70 -11.11
CA SER A 231 -18.86 12.91 -9.78
C SER A 231 -17.70 11.96 -9.51
N TYR A 232 -17.82 10.68 -9.90
CA TYR A 232 -16.75 9.70 -9.83
C TYR A 232 -15.54 10.12 -10.66
N LEU A 233 -15.76 10.48 -11.94
CA LEU A 233 -14.68 10.89 -12.85
C LEU A 233 -13.97 12.17 -12.35
N LYS A 234 -14.73 13.12 -11.79
CA LYS A 234 -14.14 14.32 -11.16
C LYS A 234 -13.21 13.96 -10.02
N SER A 235 -13.65 13.12 -9.07
CA SER A 235 -12.83 12.68 -7.93
C SER A 235 -11.63 11.86 -8.40
N ARG A 236 -11.80 11.00 -9.41
CA ARG A 236 -10.73 10.22 -10.06
C ARG A 236 -9.67 11.13 -10.69
N THR A 237 -10.09 12.17 -11.41
CA THR A 237 -9.17 13.15 -12.01
C THR A 237 -8.41 13.92 -10.94
N GLN A 238 -9.06 14.34 -9.86
CA GLN A 238 -8.40 15.01 -8.75
C GLN A 238 -7.37 14.10 -8.06
N HIS A 239 -7.71 12.82 -7.85
CA HIS A 239 -6.77 11.83 -7.33
C HIS A 239 -5.56 11.66 -8.27
N PHE A 240 -5.80 11.48 -9.56
CA PHE A 240 -4.76 11.35 -10.57
C PHE A 240 -3.84 12.59 -10.64
N ASN A 241 -4.38 13.80 -10.50
CA ASN A 241 -3.58 15.02 -10.47
C ASN A 241 -2.57 15.03 -9.31
N VAL A 242 -2.96 14.49 -8.14
CA VAL A 242 -2.00 14.35 -7.01
C VAL A 242 -0.88 13.37 -7.37
N LEU A 243 -1.22 12.22 -7.96
CA LEU A 243 -0.23 11.25 -8.43
C LEU A 243 0.67 11.85 -9.50
N GLN A 244 0.12 12.62 -10.42
CA GLN A 244 0.89 13.31 -11.47
C GLN A 244 1.91 14.29 -10.88
N ILE A 245 1.54 15.05 -9.85
CA ILE A 245 2.48 15.95 -9.12
C ILE A 245 3.60 15.11 -8.48
N GLN A 246 3.29 13.96 -7.89
CA GLN A 246 4.30 13.05 -7.32
C GLN A 246 5.26 12.55 -8.40
N TYR A 247 4.75 12.12 -9.55
CA TYR A 247 5.58 11.68 -10.68
C TYR A 247 6.49 12.79 -11.23
N TRP A 248 5.97 14.02 -11.41
CA TRP A 248 6.79 15.15 -11.82
C TRP A 248 7.88 15.47 -10.79
N SER A 249 7.54 15.43 -9.51
CA SER A 249 8.52 15.62 -8.43
C SER A 249 9.63 14.58 -8.47
N LEU A 250 9.30 13.31 -8.79
CA LEU A 250 10.28 12.24 -9.00
C LEU A 250 11.19 12.49 -10.20
N ILE A 251 10.64 12.96 -11.32
CA ILE A 251 11.44 13.28 -12.52
C ILE A 251 12.47 14.37 -12.20
N TYR A 252 12.03 15.46 -11.55
CA TYR A 252 12.95 16.53 -11.12
C TYR A 252 13.97 16.04 -10.10
N PHE A 253 13.53 15.20 -9.15
CA PHE A 253 14.43 14.58 -8.19
C PHE A 253 15.51 13.73 -8.87
N LYS A 254 15.13 12.84 -9.80
CA LYS A 254 16.09 12.03 -10.58
C LYS A 254 17.06 12.90 -11.35
N LEU A 255 16.55 13.89 -12.07
CA LEU A 255 17.36 14.80 -12.89
C LEU A 255 18.39 15.55 -12.00
N PHE A 256 17.93 16.16 -10.92
CA PHE A 256 18.80 16.90 -10.00
C PHE A 256 19.87 15.99 -9.37
N THR A 257 19.46 14.79 -8.91
CA THR A 257 20.37 13.82 -8.29
C THR A 257 21.43 13.35 -9.26
N THR A 258 21.06 13.02 -10.51
CA THR A 258 22.00 12.57 -11.55
C THR A 258 22.97 13.68 -11.94
N ILE A 259 22.50 14.91 -12.16
CA ILE A 259 23.37 16.05 -12.47
C ILE A 259 24.35 16.32 -11.33
N ALA A 260 23.86 16.42 -10.10
CA ALA A 260 24.69 16.70 -8.94
C ALA A 260 25.77 15.63 -8.75
N MET A 261 25.39 14.36 -8.95
CA MET A 261 26.32 13.24 -8.81
C MET A 261 27.39 13.21 -9.89
N LEU A 262 27.00 13.37 -11.15
CA LEU A 262 27.98 13.40 -12.26
C LEU A 262 28.96 14.55 -12.10
N LEU A 263 28.49 15.76 -11.74
CA LEU A 263 29.35 16.90 -11.53
C LEU A 263 30.30 16.67 -10.33
N ALA A 264 29.78 16.24 -9.19
CA ALA A 264 30.60 15.97 -8.00
C ALA A 264 31.59 14.85 -8.28
N GLY A 265 31.14 13.74 -8.86
CA GLY A 265 31.98 12.58 -9.17
C GLY A 265 33.12 12.88 -10.11
N VAL A 266 32.86 13.61 -11.22
CA VAL A 266 33.89 14.03 -12.17
C VAL A 266 34.94 14.91 -11.48
N VAL A 267 34.51 15.91 -10.68
CA VAL A 267 35.44 16.78 -9.94
C VAL A 267 36.30 15.96 -8.95
N LEU A 268 35.72 15.01 -8.23
CA LEU A 268 36.47 14.16 -7.30
C LEU A 268 37.47 13.24 -8.01
N VAL A 269 37.13 12.72 -9.20
CA VAL A 269 38.06 11.91 -10.01
C VAL A 269 39.20 12.75 -10.54
N ILE A 270 38.93 13.93 -11.10
CA ILE A 270 39.98 14.84 -11.63
C ILE A 270 40.93 15.27 -10.52
N ASN A 271 40.41 15.53 -9.31
CA ASN A 271 41.20 15.87 -8.12
C ASN A 271 41.87 14.64 -7.45
N GLN A 272 41.77 13.46 -8.05
CA GLN A 272 42.32 12.20 -7.53
C GLN A 272 41.86 11.82 -6.12
N GLN A 273 40.70 12.32 -5.68
CA GLN A 273 40.10 12.02 -4.38
C GLN A 273 39.37 10.68 -4.37
N ILE A 274 38.87 10.24 -5.54
CA ILE A 274 38.32 8.91 -5.78
C ILE A 274 38.90 8.34 -7.09
N ASN A 275 38.99 7.02 -7.18
CA ASN A 275 39.42 6.36 -8.40
C ASN A 275 38.23 6.07 -9.33
N ILE A 276 38.48 5.72 -10.60
CA ILE A 276 37.46 5.44 -11.61
C ILE A 276 36.53 4.29 -11.17
N GLY A 277 37.07 3.25 -10.54
CA GLY A 277 36.26 2.13 -10.01
C GLY A 277 35.30 2.58 -8.93
N GLN A 278 35.74 3.44 -7.99
CA GLN A 278 34.88 4.04 -6.98
C GLN A 278 33.80 4.96 -7.59
N PHE A 279 34.14 5.73 -8.60
CA PHE A 279 33.17 6.58 -9.31
C PHE A 279 32.06 5.74 -9.94
N ILE A 280 32.40 4.67 -10.68
CA ILE A 280 31.41 3.81 -11.30
C ILE A 280 30.56 3.08 -10.25
N ALA A 281 31.18 2.58 -9.17
CA ALA A 281 30.43 1.95 -8.08
C ALA A 281 29.47 2.92 -7.42
N THR A 282 29.88 4.18 -7.19
CA THR A 282 29.01 5.22 -6.62
C THR A 282 27.84 5.53 -7.54
N GLU A 283 28.05 5.59 -8.86
CA GLU A 283 26.97 5.80 -9.84
C GLU A 283 25.94 4.66 -9.78
N ILE A 284 26.38 3.40 -9.72
CA ILE A 284 25.48 2.24 -9.58
C ILE A 284 24.67 2.30 -8.29
N VAL A 285 25.31 2.69 -7.17
CA VAL A 285 24.62 2.80 -5.87
C VAL A 285 23.59 3.93 -5.91
N ILE A 286 23.92 5.07 -6.51
CA ILE A 286 22.98 6.20 -6.61
C ILE A 286 21.79 5.87 -7.48
N LEU A 287 21.99 5.19 -8.62
CA LEU A 287 20.88 4.69 -9.42
C LEU A 287 19.98 3.74 -8.62
N THR A 288 20.57 2.88 -7.78
CA THR A 288 19.82 2.01 -6.88
C THR A 288 19.01 2.80 -5.86
N ILE A 289 19.58 3.84 -5.25
CA ILE A 289 18.90 4.73 -4.32
C ILE A 289 17.76 5.49 -5.01
N ILE A 290 17.99 6.02 -6.22
CA ILE A 290 16.95 6.69 -7.02
C ILE A 290 15.77 5.75 -7.28
N ASN A 291 16.03 4.52 -7.69
CA ASN A 291 14.99 3.50 -7.93
C ASN A 291 14.25 3.12 -6.64
N ALA A 292 14.96 3.07 -5.50
CA ALA A 292 14.34 2.81 -4.21
C ALA A 292 13.42 3.97 -3.77
N VAL A 293 13.84 5.21 -3.94
CA VAL A 293 13.01 6.40 -3.69
C VAL A 293 11.78 6.40 -4.60
N GLU A 294 11.95 6.09 -5.89
CA GLU A 294 10.84 5.96 -6.82
C GLU A 294 9.80 4.94 -6.34
N LYS A 295 10.24 3.75 -5.89
CA LYS A 295 9.34 2.73 -5.33
C LYS A 295 8.55 3.27 -4.13
N ILE A 296 9.18 4.01 -3.22
CA ILE A 296 8.49 4.59 -2.06
C ILE A 296 7.42 5.58 -2.50
N VAL A 297 7.73 6.49 -3.44
CA VAL A 297 6.79 7.54 -3.86
C VAL A 297 5.64 6.95 -4.69
N ILE A 298 5.91 6.03 -5.61
CA ILE A 298 4.87 5.36 -6.41
C ILE A 298 3.92 4.54 -5.51
N ASN A 299 4.44 3.90 -4.47
CA ASN A 299 3.62 3.13 -3.54
C ASN A 299 2.77 3.98 -2.58
N LEU A 300 2.84 5.33 -2.64
CA LEU A 300 1.89 6.17 -1.91
C LEU A 300 0.44 5.94 -2.34
N ASP A 301 0.20 5.70 -3.63
CA ASP A 301 -1.11 5.31 -4.14
C ASP A 301 -1.64 4.06 -3.42
N GLN A 302 -0.78 3.05 -3.22
CA GLN A 302 -1.14 1.84 -2.47
C GLN A 302 -1.43 2.11 -0.98
N VAL A 303 -0.77 3.11 -0.39
CA VAL A 303 -1.10 3.55 0.98
C VAL A 303 -2.50 4.15 1.02
N TYR A 304 -2.86 4.99 0.05
CA TYR A 304 -4.20 5.59 -0.02
C TYR A 304 -5.28 4.53 -0.21
N ASP A 305 -5.04 3.58 -1.11
CA ASP A 305 -5.95 2.47 -1.39
C ASP A 305 -6.13 1.56 -0.16
N ALA A 306 -5.04 1.20 0.53
CA ALA A 306 -5.11 0.40 1.75
C ALA A 306 -5.91 1.11 2.85
N LEU A 307 -5.64 2.40 3.09
CA LEU A 307 -6.35 3.19 4.10
C LEU A 307 -7.84 3.37 3.75
N THR A 308 -8.15 3.58 2.47
CA THR A 308 -9.52 3.69 1.98
C THR A 308 -10.26 2.36 2.10
N ALA A 309 -9.62 1.24 1.76
CA ALA A 309 -10.17 -0.10 1.90
C ALA A 309 -10.49 -0.42 3.37
N ILE A 310 -9.57 -0.13 4.29
CA ILE A 310 -9.79 -0.33 5.74
C ILE A 310 -10.99 0.51 6.23
N ASP A 311 -11.10 1.76 5.82
CA ASP A 311 -12.23 2.64 6.16
C ASP A 311 -13.58 2.07 5.65
N LYS A 312 -13.60 1.46 4.47
CA LYS A 312 -14.79 0.85 3.89
C LYS A 312 -15.15 -0.49 4.53
N ILE A 313 -14.17 -1.34 4.80
CA ILE A 313 -14.36 -2.60 5.52
C ILE A 313 -14.87 -2.33 6.94
N GLY A 314 -14.30 -1.34 7.63
CA GLY A 314 -14.67 -0.92 8.97
C GLY A 314 -16.14 -0.48 9.11
N ILE A 315 -16.81 -0.11 8.01
CA ILE A 315 -18.25 0.22 8.04
C ILE A 315 -19.09 -0.97 8.55
N ILE A 316 -18.64 -2.21 8.37
CA ILE A 316 -19.30 -3.41 8.90
C ILE A 316 -18.56 -3.93 10.12
N THR A 317 -17.24 -4.11 10.02
CA THR A 317 -16.47 -4.78 11.08
C THR A 317 -16.39 -3.99 12.40
N ASP A 318 -16.52 -2.64 12.34
CA ASP A 318 -16.47 -1.79 13.53
C ASP A 318 -17.85 -1.51 14.14
N LYS A 319 -18.95 -2.02 13.54
CA LYS A 319 -20.29 -1.89 14.09
C LYS A 319 -20.47 -2.77 15.32
N GLU A 320 -21.29 -2.30 16.23
CA GLU A 320 -21.68 -3.07 17.41
C GLU A 320 -22.60 -4.24 17.01
N SER A 321 -22.30 -5.42 17.52
CA SER A 321 -23.16 -6.58 17.42
C SER A 321 -24.25 -6.56 18.52
N GLU A 322 -25.37 -7.22 18.25
CA GLU A 322 -26.37 -7.48 19.28
C GLU A 322 -25.73 -8.35 20.36
N GLN A 323 -25.99 -7.96 21.62
CA GLN A 323 -25.52 -8.77 22.75
C GLN A 323 -26.59 -9.81 23.06
N ASN A 324 -26.22 -11.07 22.96
CA ASN A 324 -27.07 -12.18 23.40
C ASN A 324 -27.04 -12.26 24.94
N THR A 325 -27.84 -11.39 25.59
CA THR A 325 -27.91 -11.31 27.06
C THR A 325 -28.95 -12.25 27.66
N GLY A 326 -29.64 -13.06 26.85
CA GLY A 326 -30.64 -14.02 27.30
C GLY A 326 -29.99 -15.25 27.95
N ASN A 327 -30.39 -15.54 29.19
CA ASN A 327 -29.94 -16.72 29.94
C ASN A 327 -30.91 -17.93 29.84
N LEU A 328 -32.00 -17.77 29.08
CA LEU A 328 -32.98 -18.84 28.86
C LEU A 328 -32.58 -19.65 27.64
N ALA A 329 -32.16 -20.88 27.86
CA ALA A 329 -32.09 -21.92 26.81
C ALA A 329 -33.48 -22.58 26.71
N LEU A 330 -34.07 -22.48 25.52
CA LEU A 330 -35.32 -23.24 25.20
C LEU A 330 -34.95 -24.67 24.90
N GLU A 331 -35.70 -25.63 25.46
CA GLU A 331 -35.52 -27.03 25.13
C GLU A 331 -36.03 -27.34 23.73
N GLU A 332 -35.35 -28.25 23.02
CA GLU A 332 -35.76 -28.76 21.71
C GLU A 332 -37.15 -29.39 21.82
N ASN A 333 -38.21 -28.75 21.23
CA ASN A 333 -39.62 -29.09 21.28
C ASN A 333 -40.48 -28.34 22.32
N GLU A 334 -39.99 -27.38 23.04
CA GLU A 334 -40.80 -26.54 23.92
C GLU A 334 -41.75 -25.66 23.11
N LYS A 335 -43.06 -25.67 23.39
CA LYS A 335 -44.01 -24.75 22.77
C LYS A 335 -43.80 -23.37 23.32
N ILE A 336 -43.42 -22.44 22.45
CA ILE A 336 -43.19 -21.05 22.81
C ILE A 336 -44.47 -20.26 22.63
N ASP A 337 -45.04 -19.75 23.73
CA ASP A 337 -46.16 -18.80 23.71
C ASP A 337 -45.58 -17.38 23.83
N LEU A 338 -45.87 -16.51 22.84
CA LEU A 338 -45.49 -15.11 22.86
C LEU A 338 -46.71 -14.26 23.13
N ALA A 339 -46.75 -13.61 24.29
CA ALA A 339 -47.76 -12.62 24.64
C ALA A 339 -47.18 -11.19 24.68
N LEU A 340 -47.74 -10.31 23.88
CA LEU A 340 -47.37 -8.89 23.87
C LEU A 340 -48.48 -8.10 24.55
N ASN A 341 -48.21 -7.62 25.79
CA ASN A 341 -49.14 -6.82 26.55
C ASN A 341 -48.66 -5.35 26.54
N GLU A 342 -49.45 -4.44 25.99
CA GLU A 342 -49.21 -3.01 25.91
C GLU A 342 -47.81 -2.57 25.43
N VAL A 343 -47.26 -3.31 24.45
CA VAL A 343 -45.95 -3.02 23.86
C VAL A 343 -46.09 -1.92 22.81
N SER A 344 -45.43 -0.79 23.01
CA SER A 344 -45.28 0.26 22.03
C SER A 344 -43.82 0.35 21.55
N PHE A 345 -43.60 0.51 20.26
CA PHE A 345 -42.28 0.64 19.67
C PHE A 345 -42.26 1.81 18.66
N SER A 346 -41.22 2.62 18.72
CA SER A 346 -40.99 3.67 17.73
C SER A 346 -39.60 3.62 17.13
N TYR A 347 -39.48 3.87 15.84
CA TYR A 347 -38.21 4.06 15.15
C TYR A 347 -37.76 5.52 15.34
N GLY A 348 -36.75 5.74 16.21
CA GLY A 348 -36.19 7.07 16.50
C GLY A 348 -37.05 7.94 17.39
N GLU A 349 -36.63 9.22 17.65
CA GLU A 349 -37.29 10.17 18.56
C GLU A 349 -38.57 10.79 17.98
N LYS A 350 -39.15 10.28 16.92
CA LYS A 350 -40.48 10.71 16.46
C LYS A 350 -41.55 9.86 17.14
N GLN A 351 -42.15 10.43 18.16
CA GLN A 351 -43.44 10.01 18.66
C GLN A 351 -44.51 10.12 17.58
#